data_786a79e6bc2c95432eb173f5b7994c26
#
_entry.id   786a79e6bc2c95432eb173f5b7994c26
#
_cell.length_a   1.000
_cell.length_b   1.000
_cell.length_c   1.000
_cell.angle_alpha   90.00
_cell.angle_beta   90.00
_cell.angle_gamma   90.00
#
_symmetry.space_group_name_H-M   'P 1'
#
loop_
_entity.id
_entity.type
_entity.pdbx_description
1 polymer ?
#
loop_
_entity_poly.entity_id
_entity_poly.type
_entity_poly.pdbx_seq_one_letter_code
_entity_poly.pdbx_strand_id
1 'polypeptide(L)'
;AEEIRARSGCDFNLKAVAVRNPNRKRDLPEGVRLTTDPMTLADDPDIDVVIELMGGIDTAKELITRSLAKGKQVVTANKALLAEEGLALFQKAAGKGRILRYEASVAGAVPVVEALRTSLAGNRISSLMGILNGTSNYILSEMTSNGLDFDVALKQAQQAVRRVDFTAADGNRSLQLFLCAYAVQSQIVF
;
A
#
# COMPACT_ATOMS: atom_id res chain seq x y z
N ALA A 1 -4.97 15.75 5.53
CA ALA A 1 -4.05 16.81 5.09
C ALA A 1 -3.43 17.55 6.26
N GLU A 2 -4.21 18.04 7.24
CA GLU A 2 -3.71 18.80 8.41
C GLU A 2 -2.66 18.06 9.23
N GLU A 3 -2.88 16.79 9.57
CA GLU A 3 -1.89 15.99 10.32
C GLU A 3 -0.57 15.82 9.57
N ILE A 4 -0.63 15.64 8.25
CA ILE A 4 0.58 15.51 7.43
C ILE A 4 1.32 16.85 7.42
N ARG A 5 0.60 17.96 7.23
CA ARG A 5 1.17 19.31 7.29
C ARG A 5 1.83 19.59 8.64
N ALA A 6 1.14 19.28 9.74
CA ALA A 6 1.66 19.50 11.09
C ALA A 6 2.95 18.72 11.37
N ARG A 7 3.11 17.52 10.78
CA ARG A 7 4.28 16.66 11.00
C ARG A 7 5.42 16.89 10.01
N SER A 8 5.10 17.21 8.75
CA SER A 8 6.09 17.33 7.67
C SER A 8 6.47 18.76 7.32
N GLY A 9 5.66 19.74 7.76
CA GLY A 9 5.80 21.13 7.32
C GLY A 9 5.41 21.36 5.84
N CYS A 10 4.90 20.33 5.15
CA CYS A 10 4.56 20.39 3.73
C CYS A 10 3.04 20.41 3.53
N ASP A 11 2.58 21.26 2.62
CA ASP A 11 1.21 21.26 2.15
C ASP A 11 1.03 20.21 1.03
N PHE A 12 0.05 19.33 1.21
CA PHE A 12 -0.34 18.35 0.22
C PHE A 12 -1.68 18.74 -0.40
N ASN A 13 -1.68 18.92 -1.71
CA ASN A 13 -2.88 19.21 -2.46
C ASN A 13 -3.28 17.99 -3.30
N LEU A 14 -4.45 17.43 -3.01
CA LEU A 14 -5.01 16.34 -3.80
C LEU A 14 -5.57 16.91 -5.11
N LYS A 15 -4.87 16.72 -6.21
CA LYS A 15 -5.24 17.25 -7.55
C LYS A 15 -6.26 16.38 -8.27
N ALA A 16 -6.04 15.06 -8.26
CA ALA A 16 -6.87 14.13 -9.01
C ALA A 16 -6.87 12.74 -8.40
N VAL A 17 -7.94 11.99 -8.65
CA VAL A 17 -8.10 10.60 -8.21
C VAL A 17 -8.58 9.76 -9.39
N ALA A 18 -7.86 8.66 -9.68
CA ALA A 18 -8.29 7.66 -10.65
C ALA A 18 -9.10 6.55 -9.94
N VAL A 19 -10.26 6.21 -10.47
CA VAL A 19 -11.17 5.23 -9.87
C VAL A 19 -11.81 4.33 -10.93
N ARG A 20 -12.10 3.07 -10.58
CA ARG A 20 -12.81 2.14 -11.49
C ARG A 20 -14.27 2.52 -11.71
N ASN A 21 -14.96 2.96 -10.65
CA ASN A 21 -16.36 3.33 -10.72
C ASN A 21 -16.53 4.80 -10.30
N PRO A 22 -16.73 5.73 -11.27
CA PRO A 22 -16.88 7.15 -10.98
C PRO A 22 -18.21 7.48 -10.28
N ASN A 23 -19.21 6.62 -10.39
CA ASN A 23 -20.55 6.86 -9.82
C ASN A 23 -20.62 6.52 -8.32
N ARG A 24 -19.60 5.88 -7.75
CA ARG A 24 -19.57 5.62 -6.30
C ARG A 24 -19.32 6.95 -5.59
N LYS A 25 -20.25 7.32 -4.68
CA LYS A 25 -20.11 8.52 -3.84
C LYS A 25 -18.82 8.44 -3.01
N ARG A 26 -18.03 9.51 -3.03
CA ARG A 26 -16.80 9.68 -2.26
C ARG A 26 -16.79 11.05 -1.63
N ASP A 27 -16.25 11.10 -0.43
CA ASP A 27 -15.96 12.36 0.24
C ASP A 27 -14.58 12.85 -0.23
N LEU A 28 -14.57 13.69 -1.27
CA LEU A 28 -13.36 14.28 -1.83
C LEU A 28 -13.39 15.79 -1.60
N PRO A 29 -12.24 16.41 -1.36
CA PRO A 29 -12.14 17.87 -1.29
C PRO A 29 -12.65 18.53 -2.57
N GLU A 30 -13.12 19.76 -2.45
CA GLU A 30 -13.56 20.55 -3.59
C GLU A 30 -12.42 20.77 -4.60
N GLY A 31 -12.73 20.72 -5.89
CA GLY A 31 -11.75 20.90 -6.98
C GLY A 31 -10.94 19.66 -7.34
N VAL A 32 -11.11 18.52 -6.65
CA VAL A 32 -10.42 17.27 -7.01
C VAL A 32 -11.01 16.69 -8.30
N ARG A 33 -10.17 16.54 -9.32
CA ARG A 33 -10.54 15.90 -10.59
C ARG A 33 -10.71 14.38 -10.43
N LEU A 34 -11.83 13.85 -10.90
CA LEU A 34 -12.08 12.42 -10.95
C LEU A 34 -11.86 11.89 -12.37
N THR A 35 -11.14 10.77 -12.51
CA THR A 35 -10.92 10.10 -13.80
C THR A 35 -11.07 8.59 -13.67
N THR A 36 -11.32 7.91 -14.79
CA THR A 36 -11.29 6.44 -14.87
C THR A 36 -9.98 5.93 -15.49
N ASP A 37 -9.17 6.82 -16.08
CA ASP A 37 -7.88 6.49 -16.67
C ASP A 37 -6.74 6.94 -15.75
N PRO A 38 -6.05 6.00 -15.08
CA PRO A 38 -4.94 6.33 -14.19
C PRO A 38 -3.72 6.93 -14.92
N MET A 39 -3.57 6.68 -16.24
CA MET A 39 -2.42 7.19 -16.98
C MET A 39 -2.46 8.72 -17.11
N THR A 40 -3.66 9.30 -17.07
CA THR A 40 -3.81 10.77 -17.04
C THR A 40 -3.13 11.41 -15.83
N LEU A 41 -2.99 10.69 -14.71
CA LEU A 41 -2.27 11.18 -13.53
C LEU A 41 -0.74 11.21 -13.77
N ALA A 42 -0.23 10.20 -14.47
CA ALA A 42 1.18 10.14 -14.82
C ALA A 42 1.58 11.25 -15.79
N ASP A 43 0.68 11.61 -16.71
CA ASP A 43 0.95 12.60 -17.76
C ASP A 43 0.72 14.04 -17.34
N ASP A 44 -0.05 14.27 -16.29
CA ASP A 44 -0.41 15.61 -15.81
C ASP A 44 0.82 16.34 -15.23
N PRO A 45 1.30 17.44 -15.84
CA PRO A 45 2.50 18.14 -15.39
C PRO A 45 2.35 18.78 -13.99
N ASP A 46 1.12 19.01 -13.54
CA ASP A 46 0.83 19.65 -12.26
C ASP A 46 0.79 18.65 -11.08
N ILE A 47 1.09 17.38 -11.34
CA ILE A 47 1.19 16.34 -10.32
C ILE A 47 2.64 15.99 -10.06
N ASP A 48 3.13 16.22 -8.85
CA ASP A 48 4.49 15.92 -8.41
C ASP A 48 4.63 14.50 -7.89
N VAL A 49 3.59 13.98 -7.23
CA VAL A 49 3.59 12.69 -6.54
C VAL A 49 2.39 11.86 -6.98
N VAL A 50 2.64 10.62 -7.37
CA VAL A 50 1.59 9.64 -7.66
C VAL A 50 1.54 8.59 -6.54
N ILE A 51 0.35 8.37 -5.98
CA ILE A 51 0.09 7.35 -4.96
C ILE A 51 -0.70 6.22 -5.60
N GLU A 52 -0.08 5.04 -5.73
CA GLU A 52 -0.67 3.85 -6.33
C GLU A 52 -1.24 2.93 -5.24
N LEU A 53 -2.56 2.74 -5.27
CA LEU A 53 -3.32 1.92 -4.33
C LEU A 53 -4.28 0.96 -5.05
N MET A 54 -4.05 0.69 -6.35
CA MET A 54 -5.02 -0.04 -7.18
C MET A 54 -4.99 -1.54 -6.94
N GLY A 55 -3.84 -2.10 -6.66
CA GLY A 55 -3.60 -3.53 -6.73
C GLY A 55 -3.55 -4.06 -8.17
N GLY A 56 -3.22 -5.35 -8.33
CA GLY A 56 -2.88 -5.94 -9.62
C GLY A 56 -1.48 -5.55 -10.08
N ILE A 57 -1.04 -6.03 -11.24
CA ILE A 57 0.35 -5.89 -11.68
C ILE A 57 0.46 -4.97 -12.89
N ASP A 58 -0.17 -5.30 -14.01
CA ASP A 58 0.09 -4.66 -15.29
C ASP A 58 -0.18 -3.15 -15.30
N THR A 59 -1.39 -2.74 -14.96
CA THR A 59 -1.78 -1.33 -14.93
C THR A 59 -0.99 -0.54 -13.89
N ALA A 60 -0.73 -1.14 -12.72
CA ALA A 60 0.05 -0.49 -11.66
C ALA A 60 1.52 -0.33 -12.09
N LYS A 61 2.12 -1.35 -12.71
CA LYS A 61 3.48 -1.30 -13.27
C LYS A 61 3.60 -0.21 -14.33
N GLU A 62 2.63 -0.12 -15.25
CA GLU A 62 2.59 0.91 -16.28
C GLU A 62 2.51 2.31 -15.65
N LEU A 63 1.57 2.52 -14.72
CA LEU A 63 1.41 3.79 -14.03
C LEU A 63 2.69 4.24 -13.33
N ILE A 64 3.29 3.35 -12.54
CA ILE A 64 4.53 3.67 -11.80
C ILE A 64 5.66 3.98 -12.79
N THR A 65 5.87 3.13 -13.79
CA THR A 65 6.94 3.30 -14.78
C THR A 65 6.78 4.64 -15.52
N ARG A 66 5.56 4.97 -15.96
CA ARG A 66 5.25 6.21 -16.67
C ARG A 66 5.42 7.44 -15.78
N SER A 67 4.96 7.36 -14.53
CA SER A 67 5.14 8.43 -13.54
C SER A 67 6.62 8.74 -13.28
N LEU A 68 7.43 7.70 -13.05
CA LEU A 68 8.88 7.85 -12.87
C LEU A 68 9.55 8.44 -14.11
N ALA A 69 9.16 8.00 -15.33
CA ALA A 69 9.68 8.53 -16.59
C ALA A 69 9.34 10.01 -16.78
N LYS A 70 8.19 10.46 -16.29
CA LYS A 70 7.75 11.87 -16.30
C LYS A 70 8.31 12.69 -15.14
N GLY A 71 9.21 12.12 -14.36
CA GLY A 71 9.89 12.84 -13.29
C GLY A 71 9.13 12.97 -11.98
N LYS A 72 8.06 12.18 -11.79
CA LYS A 72 7.26 12.20 -10.57
C LYS A 72 7.85 11.30 -9.49
N GLN A 73 7.59 11.62 -8.23
CA GLN A 73 7.79 10.70 -7.12
C GLN A 73 6.63 9.71 -7.04
N VAL A 74 6.88 8.50 -6.57
CA VAL A 74 5.84 7.48 -6.47
C VAL A 74 5.81 6.86 -5.08
N VAL A 75 4.59 6.66 -4.57
CA VAL A 75 4.31 5.87 -3.37
C VAL A 75 3.40 4.72 -3.79
N THR A 76 3.74 3.48 -3.43
CA THR A 76 2.90 2.33 -3.71
C THR A 76 2.60 1.51 -2.46
N ALA A 77 1.40 0.96 -2.38
CA ALA A 77 1.01 -0.04 -1.40
C ALA A 77 0.86 -1.44 -2.03
N ASN A 78 1.32 -1.62 -3.28
CA ASN A 78 1.09 -2.81 -4.08
C ASN A 78 2.14 -3.89 -3.82
N LYS A 79 1.88 -4.73 -2.84
CA LYS A 79 2.74 -5.84 -2.43
C LYS A 79 3.01 -6.83 -3.58
N ALA A 80 1.96 -7.20 -4.35
CA ALA A 80 2.09 -8.17 -5.42
C ALA A 80 3.01 -7.66 -6.53
N LEU A 81 2.85 -6.41 -6.95
CA LEU A 81 3.72 -5.78 -7.94
C LEU A 81 5.18 -5.72 -7.47
N LEU A 82 5.41 -5.36 -6.21
CA LEU A 82 6.77 -5.30 -5.68
C LEU A 82 7.42 -6.66 -5.54
N ALA A 83 6.65 -7.71 -5.25
CA ALA A 83 7.17 -9.07 -5.17
C ALA A 83 7.67 -9.55 -6.55
N GLU A 84 7.00 -9.19 -7.63
CA GLU A 84 7.34 -9.63 -8.98
C GLU A 84 8.32 -8.69 -9.69
N GLU A 85 8.12 -7.39 -9.56
CA GLU A 85 8.77 -6.37 -10.39
C GLU A 85 9.55 -5.32 -9.58
N GLY A 86 9.61 -5.48 -8.25
CA GLY A 86 10.15 -4.45 -7.36
C GLY A 86 11.58 -4.03 -7.71
N LEU A 87 12.48 -5.00 -7.97
CA LEU A 87 13.86 -4.69 -8.31
C LEU A 87 13.97 -3.81 -9.57
N ALA A 88 13.23 -4.17 -10.61
CA ALA A 88 13.23 -3.40 -11.87
C ALA A 88 12.66 -1.98 -11.68
N LEU A 89 11.63 -1.84 -10.85
CA LEU A 89 11.04 -0.54 -10.55
C LEU A 89 11.97 0.34 -9.71
N PHE A 90 12.70 -0.24 -8.74
CA PHE A 90 13.70 0.49 -7.96
C PHE A 90 14.88 0.95 -8.82
N GLN A 91 15.36 0.09 -9.73
CA GLN A 91 16.42 0.46 -10.68
C GLN A 91 15.96 1.59 -11.61
N LYS A 92 14.72 1.56 -12.10
CA LYS A 92 14.15 2.64 -12.92
C LYS A 92 14.05 3.94 -12.13
N ALA A 93 13.58 3.90 -10.89
CA ALA A 93 13.48 5.07 -10.04
C ALA A 93 14.88 5.69 -9.80
N ALA A 94 15.86 4.88 -9.43
CA ALA A 94 17.24 5.31 -9.21
C ALA A 94 17.86 5.90 -10.47
N GLY A 95 17.69 5.25 -11.63
CA GLY A 95 18.19 5.73 -12.92
C GLY A 95 17.58 7.05 -13.39
N LYS A 96 16.44 7.45 -12.83
CA LYS A 96 15.80 8.75 -13.07
C LYS A 96 16.00 9.77 -11.95
N GLY A 97 16.75 9.42 -10.89
CA GLY A 97 16.89 10.26 -9.70
C GLY A 97 15.56 10.50 -9.00
N ARG A 98 14.65 9.54 -9.05
CA ARG A 98 13.32 9.61 -8.43
C ARG A 98 13.18 8.61 -7.29
N ILE A 99 12.21 8.86 -6.42
CA ILE A 99 11.96 8.04 -5.25
C ILE A 99 10.72 7.18 -5.49
N LEU A 100 10.85 5.88 -5.24
CA LEU A 100 9.73 4.94 -5.10
C LEU A 100 9.64 4.54 -3.62
N ARG A 101 8.59 4.98 -2.93
CA ARG A 101 8.30 4.63 -1.53
C ARG A 101 7.29 3.50 -1.48
N TYR A 102 7.48 2.55 -0.57
CA TYR A 102 6.68 1.33 -0.51
C TYR A 102 6.41 0.82 0.92
N GLU A 103 6.58 1.68 1.92
CA GLU A 103 6.33 1.32 3.33
C GLU A 103 4.95 0.67 3.54
N ALA A 104 3.92 1.19 2.87
CA ALA A 104 2.56 0.66 2.97
C ALA A 104 2.38 -0.74 2.32
N SER A 105 3.36 -1.21 1.55
CA SER A 105 3.34 -2.54 0.91
C SER A 105 3.84 -3.64 1.83
N VAL A 106 4.54 -3.31 2.92
CA VAL A 106 5.21 -4.27 3.81
C VAL A 106 4.76 -4.04 5.23
N ALA A 107 4.31 -5.09 5.91
CA ALA A 107 3.93 -5.08 7.33
C ALA A 107 3.02 -3.89 7.73
N GLY A 108 2.05 -3.54 6.94
CA GLY A 108 1.19 -2.37 6.99
C GLY A 108 1.12 -1.65 8.36
N ALA A 109 1.24 -0.33 8.36
CA ALA A 109 1.31 0.55 9.53
C ALA A 109 2.50 0.33 10.49
N VAL A 110 3.35 -0.66 10.26
CA VAL A 110 4.61 -0.84 11.00
C VAL A 110 5.74 -0.28 10.14
N PRO A 111 6.47 0.77 10.57
CA PRO A 111 7.50 1.42 9.75
C PRO A 111 8.80 0.59 9.72
N VAL A 112 8.71 -0.67 9.30
CA VAL A 112 9.83 -1.62 9.33
C VAL A 112 10.87 -1.32 8.25
N VAL A 113 10.43 -0.93 7.05
CA VAL A 113 11.31 -0.60 5.94
C VAL A 113 12.10 0.67 6.25
N GLU A 114 11.43 1.71 6.77
CA GLU A 114 12.08 2.96 7.16
C GLU A 114 13.04 2.74 8.33
N ALA A 115 12.66 1.93 9.32
CA ALA A 115 13.54 1.59 10.44
C ALA A 115 14.84 0.90 9.95
N LEU A 116 14.70 -0.10 9.07
CA LEU A 116 15.85 -0.82 8.50
C LEU A 116 16.75 0.07 7.64
N ARG A 117 16.16 0.94 6.82
CA ARG A 117 16.89 1.77 5.86
C ARG A 117 17.54 2.99 6.49
N THR A 118 16.93 3.58 7.49
CA THR A 118 17.29 4.88 8.03
C THR A 118 17.79 4.77 9.46
N SER A 119 16.95 4.28 10.37
CA SER A 119 17.30 4.25 11.80
C SER A 119 18.40 3.24 12.11
N LEU A 120 18.43 2.12 11.41
CA LEU A 120 19.39 1.03 11.60
C LEU A 120 20.46 0.96 10.50
N ALA A 121 20.59 2.00 9.67
CA ALA A 121 21.53 2.00 8.54
C ALA A 121 23.01 1.77 8.93
N GLY A 122 23.40 2.15 10.14
CA GLY A 122 24.74 1.92 10.69
C GLY A 122 24.96 0.53 11.32
N ASN A 123 23.93 -0.30 11.40
CA ASN A 123 23.98 -1.59 12.06
C ASN A 123 24.08 -2.74 11.04
N ARG A 124 24.81 -3.80 11.39
CA ARG A 124 24.79 -5.06 10.65
C ARG A 124 23.68 -5.95 11.19
N ILE A 125 22.56 -6.03 10.47
CA ILE A 125 21.43 -6.87 10.84
C ILE A 125 21.70 -8.28 10.36
N SER A 126 21.72 -9.24 11.30
CA SER A 126 21.97 -10.66 11.00
C SER A 126 20.68 -11.45 10.80
N SER A 127 19.59 -11.03 11.44
CA SER A 127 18.28 -11.69 11.33
C SER A 127 17.17 -10.72 11.69
N LEU A 128 15.98 -10.97 11.10
CA LEU A 128 14.74 -10.28 11.41
C LEU A 128 13.66 -11.33 11.67
N MET A 129 12.96 -11.22 12.79
CA MET A 129 11.81 -12.07 13.11
C MET A 129 10.59 -11.21 13.41
N GLY A 130 9.42 -11.64 12.91
CA GLY A 130 8.17 -10.92 13.18
C GLY A 130 6.97 -11.54 12.48
N ILE A 131 5.78 -11.08 12.85
CA ILE A 131 4.52 -11.42 12.17
C ILE A 131 4.33 -10.42 11.04
N LEU A 132 4.66 -10.83 9.82
CA LEU A 132 4.59 -9.96 8.64
C LEU A 132 3.26 -10.07 7.89
N ASN A 133 2.46 -11.11 8.19
CA ASN A 133 1.19 -11.37 7.52
C ASN A 133 0.09 -11.65 8.54
N GLY A 134 -0.81 -10.68 8.74
CA GLY A 134 -1.91 -10.78 9.71
C GLY A 134 -2.89 -11.90 9.40
N THR A 135 -3.20 -12.17 8.13
CA THR A 135 -4.15 -13.23 7.75
C THR A 135 -3.57 -14.62 8.01
N SER A 136 -2.31 -14.85 7.65
CA SER A 136 -1.64 -16.12 7.96
C SER A 136 -1.55 -16.32 9.47
N ASN A 137 -1.26 -15.26 10.22
CA ASN A 137 -1.24 -15.31 11.68
C ASN A 137 -2.64 -15.64 12.25
N TYR A 138 -3.71 -15.02 11.73
CA TYR A 138 -5.08 -15.32 12.13
C TYR A 138 -5.40 -16.82 11.90
N ILE A 139 -5.15 -17.32 10.68
CA ILE A 139 -5.41 -18.73 10.34
C ILE A 139 -4.65 -19.67 11.28
N LEU A 140 -3.36 -19.44 11.46
CA LEU A 140 -2.53 -20.27 12.36
C LEU A 140 -2.99 -20.20 13.82
N SER A 141 -3.40 -19.01 14.27
CA SER A 141 -3.95 -18.83 15.62
C SER A 141 -5.26 -19.58 15.82
N GLU A 142 -6.18 -19.53 14.85
CA GLU A 142 -7.43 -20.27 14.89
C GLU A 142 -7.20 -21.79 14.90
N MET A 143 -6.28 -22.27 14.07
CA MET A 143 -5.88 -23.68 14.07
C MET A 143 -5.29 -24.11 15.41
N THR A 144 -4.42 -23.29 16.00
CA THR A 144 -3.71 -23.64 17.25
C THR A 144 -4.60 -23.49 18.48
N SER A 145 -5.36 -22.40 18.60
CA SER A 145 -6.14 -22.08 19.81
C SER A 145 -7.50 -22.72 19.82
N ASN A 146 -8.14 -22.86 18.66
CA ASN A 146 -9.50 -23.38 18.51
C ASN A 146 -9.57 -24.77 17.83
N GLY A 147 -8.42 -25.33 17.46
CA GLY A 147 -8.35 -26.65 16.82
C GLY A 147 -9.04 -26.71 15.45
N LEU A 148 -9.17 -25.59 14.76
CA LEU A 148 -9.84 -25.54 13.45
C LEU A 148 -8.94 -26.13 12.36
N ASP A 149 -9.56 -26.83 11.42
CA ASP A 149 -8.89 -27.22 10.19
C ASP A 149 -8.56 -25.99 9.33
N PHE A 150 -7.47 -26.06 8.55
CA PHE A 150 -6.99 -24.97 7.70
C PHE A 150 -8.09 -24.39 6.80
N ASP A 151 -8.88 -25.26 6.13
CA ASP A 151 -9.93 -24.83 5.21
C ASP A 151 -11.04 -24.03 5.91
N VAL A 152 -11.34 -24.38 7.16
CA VAL A 152 -12.33 -23.69 7.97
C VAL A 152 -11.81 -22.32 8.39
N ALA A 153 -10.59 -22.27 8.92
CA ALA A 153 -9.94 -21.04 9.33
C ALA A 153 -9.73 -20.08 8.14
N LEU A 154 -9.37 -20.61 6.98
CA LEU A 154 -9.25 -19.81 5.74
C LEU A 154 -10.58 -19.21 5.30
N LYS A 155 -11.67 -19.98 5.32
CA LYS A 155 -13.02 -19.47 5.00
C LYS A 155 -13.44 -18.35 5.96
N GLN A 156 -13.16 -18.51 7.25
CA GLN A 156 -13.45 -17.48 8.25
C GLN A 156 -12.65 -16.21 8.00
N ALA A 157 -11.34 -16.32 7.70
CA ALA A 157 -10.50 -15.20 7.34
C ALA A 157 -11.03 -14.45 6.11
N GLN A 158 -11.43 -15.18 5.05
CA GLN A 158 -12.01 -14.60 3.84
C GLN A 158 -13.36 -13.89 4.10
N GLN A 159 -14.18 -14.41 4.99
CA GLN A 159 -15.44 -13.78 5.38
C GLN A 159 -15.23 -12.52 6.21
N ALA A 160 -14.25 -12.52 7.11
CA ALA A 160 -13.88 -11.35 7.89
C ALA A 160 -13.43 -10.19 6.97
N VAL A 161 -12.63 -10.49 5.95
CA VAL A 161 -12.18 -9.52 4.94
C VAL A 161 -13.35 -8.91 4.16
N ARG A 162 -14.36 -9.71 3.81
CA ARG A 162 -15.55 -9.24 3.05
C ARG A 162 -16.51 -8.40 3.88
N ARG A 163 -16.51 -8.54 5.21
CA ARG A 163 -17.41 -7.81 6.12
C ARG A 163 -16.92 -6.41 6.48
N VAL A 164 -15.72 -6.03 6.07
CA VAL A 164 -15.20 -4.67 6.30
C VAL A 164 -15.85 -3.74 5.29
N ASP A 165 -17.09 -3.34 5.55
CA ASP A 165 -17.67 -2.15 4.95
C ASP A 165 -16.98 -0.93 5.58
N PHE A 166 -16.28 -0.17 4.73
CA PHE A 166 -15.64 1.08 5.11
C PHE A 166 -16.72 2.16 5.38
N THR A 167 -17.42 2.05 6.49
CA THR A 167 -18.18 3.16 7.03
C THR A 167 -17.32 3.84 8.09
N ALA A 168 -17.11 5.12 7.90
CA ALA A 168 -16.19 5.98 8.62
C ALA A 168 -16.52 6.19 10.13
N ALA A 169 -17.28 5.31 10.75
CA ALA A 169 -17.79 5.51 12.11
C ALA A 169 -16.89 4.99 13.25
N ASP A 170 -15.94 4.10 12.96
CA ASP A 170 -15.11 3.47 14.00
C ASP A 170 -13.61 3.68 13.76
N GLY A 171 -13.13 4.89 14.05
CA GLY A 171 -11.80 5.39 13.70
C GLY A 171 -10.58 4.61 14.20
N ASN A 172 -10.73 3.49 14.92
CA ASN A 172 -9.58 2.73 15.45
C ASN A 172 -9.62 1.22 15.11
N ARG A 173 -10.79 0.65 14.83
CA ARG A 173 -10.92 -0.77 14.45
C ARG A 173 -10.71 -0.99 12.94
N SER A 174 -11.04 0.01 12.13
CA SER A 174 -10.89 -0.05 10.66
C SER A 174 -9.44 -0.17 10.23
N LEU A 175 -8.49 0.43 10.95
CA LEU A 175 -7.07 0.37 10.62
C LEU A 175 -6.48 -1.03 10.86
N GLN A 176 -6.85 -1.71 11.95
CA GLN A 176 -6.38 -3.07 12.24
C GLN A 176 -6.93 -4.10 11.24
N LEU A 177 -8.17 -3.96 10.82
CA LEU A 177 -8.80 -4.85 9.83
C LEU A 177 -8.29 -4.59 8.41
N PHE A 178 -7.94 -3.35 8.06
CA PHE A 178 -7.26 -3.02 6.79
C PHE A 178 -5.90 -3.72 6.69
N LEU A 179 -5.18 -3.80 7.79
CA LEU A 179 -3.91 -4.50 7.91
C LEU A 179 -4.05 -6.01 7.71
N CYS A 180 -5.15 -6.61 8.17
CA CYS A 180 -5.44 -8.03 7.96
C CYS A 180 -5.88 -8.35 6.53
N ALA A 181 -6.69 -7.48 5.90
CA ALA A 181 -7.23 -7.72 4.56
C ALA A 181 -6.19 -7.68 3.44
N TYR A 182 -5.14 -6.84 3.59
CA TYR A 182 -4.07 -6.71 2.60
C TYR A 182 -3.00 -7.82 2.70
N ALA A 183 -3.08 -8.66 3.71
CA ALA A 183 -2.06 -9.66 4.03
C ALA A 183 -2.22 -11.02 3.33
N VAL A 184 -3.20 -11.22 2.45
CA VAL A 184 -3.52 -12.55 1.88
C VAL A 184 -2.57 -13.02 0.79
N GLN A 185 -1.67 -12.20 0.27
CA GLN A 185 -0.76 -12.62 -0.81
C GLN A 185 0.68 -12.16 -0.58
N SER A 186 1.49 -13.02 -0.09
CA SER A 186 2.88 -13.31 -0.43
C SER A 186 3.70 -13.78 0.77
N GLN A 187 4.26 -14.95 0.65
CA GLN A 187 5.42 -15.37 1.43
C GLN A 187 6.62 -14.61 0.86
N ILE A 188 7.19 -13.72 1.64
CA ILE A 188 8.52 -13.19 1.35
C ILE A 188 9.45 -13.88 2.34
N VAL A 189 10.23 -14.81 1.84
CA VAL A 189 11.39 -15.38 2.53
C VAL A 189 12.57 -14.50 2.15
N PHE A 190 13.23 -13.90 3.14
CA PHE A 190 14.53 -13.26 2.99
C PHE A 190 15.62 -14.24 3.40
#